data_358a652624057fe092580b6c4a6e87bc
#
_entry.id   358a652624057fe092580b6c4a6e87bc
#
_cell.length_a   1.000
_cell.length_b   1.000
_cell.length_c   1.000
_cell.angle_alpha   90.00
_cell.angle_beta   90.00
_cell.angle_gamma   90.00
#
_symmetry.space_group_name_H-M   'P 1'
#
loop_
_entity.id
_entity.type
_entity.pdbx_description
1 polymer ?
#
loop_
_entity_poly.entity_id
_entity_poly.type
_entity_poly.pdbx_seq_one_letter_code
_entity_poly.pdbx_strand_id
1 'polypeptide(L)'
;MIKRIMVVDDEPDVLFSLKILLERNNYDVVVAHNGKECIREMEKGFKGVVLMDLMMPNMDGWQTINEIINRGLMNNVAIEIITGNGTKAFQTMDEMGSYIFDYIVKPVDMRKLLSSIERCNQHFNTKNT
;
A
#
# COMPACT_ATOMS: atom_id res chain seq x y z
N MET A 1 -6.03 15.62 -6.08
CA MET A 1 -5.63 15.08 -4.78
C MET A 1 -6.02 13.61 -4.69
N ILE A 2 -5.11 12.76 -4.25
CA ILE A 2 -5.40 11.35 -4.08
C ILE A 2 -6.21 11.16 -2.80
N LYS A 3 -7.38 10.57 -2.93
CA LYS A 3 -8.28 10.30 -1.80
C LYS A 3 -8.55 8.81 -1.61
N ARG A 4 -8.06 7.97 -2.52
CA ARG A 4 -8.33 6.54 -2.48
C ARG A 4 -7.13 5.77 -1.95
N ILE A 5 -7.42 4.85 -1.05
CA ILE A 5 -6.40 3.99 -0.44
C ILE A 5 -6.87 2.56 -0.54
N MET A 6 -5.99 1.67 -0.99
CA MET A 6 -6.24 0.23 -0.95
C MET A 6 -5.42 -0.37 0.18
N VAL A 7 -6.05 -1.08 1.10
CA VAL A 7 -5.36 -1.78 2.17
C VAL A 7 -5.31 -3.27 1.80
N VAL A 8 -4.12 -3.82 1.73
CA VAL A 8 -3.90 -5.22 1.36
C VAL A 8 -3.26 -5.94 2.55
N ASP A 9 -4.02 -6.81 3.19
CA ASP A 9 -3.59 -7.56 4.37
C ASP A 9 -4.48 -8.79 4.50
N ASP A 10 -3.93 -9.91 4.94
CA ASP A 10 -4.69 -11.14 5.12
C ASP A 10 -5.39 -11.21 6.47
N GLU A 11 -5.09 -10.30 7.39
CA GLU A 11 -5.72 -10.28 8.71
C GLU A 11 -6.95 -9.38 8.72
N PRO A 12 -8.16 -9.93 8.89
CA PRO A 12 -9.39 -9.13 8.85
C PRO A 12 -9.43 -7.99 9.87
N ASP A 13 -8.88 -8.21 11.07
CA ASP A 13 -8.86 -7.18 12.10
C ASP A 13 -8.02 -5.97 11.70
N VAL A 14 -6.91 -6.20 11.03
CA VAL A 14 -6.04 -5.13 10.53
C VAL A 14 -6.76 -4.35 9.43
N LEU A 15 -7.37 -5.05 8.47
CA LEU A 15 -8.14 -4.41 7.40
C LEU A 15 -9.24 -3.53 7.95
N PHE A 16 -10.00 -4.06 8.92
CA PHE A 16 -11.14 -3.35 9.50
C PHE A 16 -10.68 -2.10 10.26
N SER A 17 -9.62 -2.22 11.07
CA SER A 17 -9.10 -1.11 11.87
C SER A 17 -8.57 0.01 10.98
N LEU A 18 -7.79 -0.34 9.95
CA LEU A 18 -7.23 0.65 9.04
C LEU A 18 -8.32 1.32 8.21
N LYS A 19 -9.30 0.53 7.76
CA LYS A 19 -10.43 1.07 6.99
C LYS A 19 -11.17 2.13 7.79
N ILE A 20 -11.52 1.84 9.03
CA ILE A 20 -12.23 2.79 9.90
C ILE A 20 -11.40 4.06 10.09
N LEU A 21 -10.13 3.92 10.43
CA LEU A 21 -9.26 5.07 10.66
C LEU A 21 -9.18 5.97 9.42
N LEU A 22 -8.93 5.35 8.27
CA LEU A 22 -8.73 6.10 7.03
C LEU A 22 -10.02 6.75 6.56
N GLU A 23 -11.15 6.07 6.68
CA GLU A 23 -12.45 6.65 6.32
C GLU A 23 -12.79 7.84 7.23
N ARG A 24 -12.42 7.80 8.49
CA ARG A 24 -12.59 8.93 9.42
C ARG A 24 -11.75 10.13 9.02
N ASN A 25 -10.70 9.91 8.25
CA ASN A 25 -9.83 10.97 7.75
C ASN A 25 -10.13 11.33 6.30
N ASN A 26 -11.33 11.01 5.85
CA ASN A 26 -11.89 11.39 4.55
C ASN A 26 -11.24 10.70 3.35
N TYR A 27 -10.69 9.51 3.55
CA TYR A 27 -10.21 8.68 2.44
C TYR A 27 -11.26 7.66 2.03
N ASP A 28 -11.31 7.37 0.74
CA ASP A 28 -12.09 6.25 0.21
C ASP A 28 -11.22 5.01 0.30
N VAL A 29 -11.71 3.96 0.95
CA VAL A 29 -10.89 2.78 1.22
C VAL A 29 -11.44 1.57 0.48
N VAL A 30 -10.54 0.88 -0.22
CA VAL A 30 -10.78 -0.42 -0.82
C VAL A 30 -9.95 -1.42 -0.05
N VAL A 31 -10.50 -2.58 0.26
CA VAL A 31 -9.76 -3.63 0.95
C VAL A 31 -9.52 -4.81 0.02
N ALA A 32 -8.33 -5.41 0.15
CA ALA A 32 -7.97 -6.64 -0.54
C ALA A 32 -7.39 -7.60 0.50
N HIS A 33 -7.88 -8.82 0.52
CA HIS A 33 -7.52 -9.81 1.53
C HIS A 33 -6.27 -10.60 1.16
N ASN A 34 -5.81 -10.45 -0.07
CA ASN A 34 -4.63 -11.16 -0.58
C ASN A 34 -4.12 -10.48 -1.85
N GLY A 35 -3.00 -10.99 -2.36
CA GLY A 35 -2.38 -10.42 -3.56
C GLY A 35 -3.25 -10.52 -4.80
N LYS A 36 -4.00 -11.61 -4.95
CA LYS A 36 -4.87 -11.78 -6.11
C LYS A 36 -5.98 -10.75 -6.15
N GLU A 37 -6.60 -10.47 -5.00
CA GLU A 37 -7.63 -9.42 -4.91
C GLU A 37 -7.02 -8.05 -5.19
N CYS A 38 -5.81 -7.80 -4.71
CA CYS A 38 -5.09 -6.57 -4.99
C CYS A 38 -4.91 -6.37 -6.50
N ILE A 39 -4.39 -7.37 -7.19
CA ILE A 39 -4.17 -7.31 -8.64
C ILE A 39 -5.50 -7.07 -9.36
N ARG A 40 -6.56 -7.74 -8.94
CA ARG A 40 -7.88 -7.56 -9.54
C ARG A 40 -8.36 -6.12 -9.44
N GLU A 41 -8.19 -5.50 -8.27
CA GLU A 41 -8.57 -4.11 -8.08
C GLU A 41 -7.69 -3.17 -8.92
N MET A 42 -6.40 -3.47 -9.04
CA MET A 42 -5.49 -2.71 -9.89
C MET A 42 -5.91 -2.78 -11.35
N GLU A 43 -6.32 -3.95 -11.83
CA GLU A 43 -6.76 -4.15 -13.21
C GLU A 43 -8.08 -3.43 -13.51
N LYS A 44 -8.90 -3.19 -12.50
CA LYS A 44 -10.11 -2.37 -12.62
C LYS A 44 -9.82 -0.88 -12.73
N GLY A 45 -8.55 -0.50 -12.62
CA GLY A 45 -8.13 0.89 -12.78
C GLY A 45 -7.93 1.64 -11.47
N PHE A 46 -7.68 0.94 -10.37
CA PHE A 46 -7.38 1.61 -9.10
C PHE A 46 -6.23 2.59 -9.26
N LYS A 47 -6.40 3.79 -8.71
CA LYS A 47 -5.36 4.82 -8.62
C LYS A 47 -5.38 5.41 -7.22
N GLY A 48 -4.20 5.54 -6.61
CA GLY A 48 -4.08 6.03 -5.25
C GLY A 48 -2.93 5.38 -4.51
N VAL A 49 -3.08 5.28 -3.20
CA VAL A 49 -2.06 4.70 -2.33
C VAL A 49 -2.44 3.26 -2.01
N VAL A 50 -1.49 2.35 -2.15
CA VAL A 50 -1.65 0.94 -1.75
C VAL A 50 -0.82 0.72 -0.49
N LEU A 51 -1.49 0.33 0.59
CA LEU A 51 -0.83 -0.09 1.84
C LEU A 51 -0.71 -1.61 1.77
N MET A 52 0.52 -2.10 1.62
CA MET A 52 0.79 -3.50 1.32
C MET A 52 1.47 -4.20 2.48
N ASP A 53 0.83 -5.23 3.03
CA ASP A 53 1.48 -6.14 3.96
C ASP A 53 2.39 -7.09 3.20
N LEU A 54 3.61 -7.26 3.68
CA LEU A 54 4.56 -8.18 3.05
C LEU A 54 4.32 -9.64 3.42
N MET A 55 3.78 -9.88 4.60
CA MET A 55 3.67 -11.23 5.17
C MET A 55 2.26 -11.80 4.95
N MET A 56 2.01 -12.27 3.74
CA MET A 56 0.73 -12.91 3.40
C MET A 56 0.99 -14.32 2.88
N PRO A 57 0.07 -15.27 3.15
CA PRO A 57 0.22 -16.63 2.63
C PRO A 57 0.01 -16.69 1.13
N ASN A 58 0.59 -17.70 0.48
CA ASN A 58 0.52 -17.99 -0.96
C ASN A 58 1.25 -16.96 -1.80
N MET A 59 0.74 -15.75 -1.90
CA MET A 59 1.34 -14.67 -2.66
C MET A 59 1.67 -13.53 -1.69
N ASP A 60 2.95 -13.36 -1.36
CA ASP A 60 3.38 -12.33 -0.42
C ASP A 60 3.35 -10.93 -1.05
N GLY A 61 3.65 -9.92 -0.24
CA GLY A 61 3.59 -8.53 -0.70
C GLY A 61 4.59 -8.23 -1.82
N TRP A 62 5.81 -8.78 -1.73
CA TRP A 62 6.81 -8.56 -2.77
C TRP A 62 6.41 -9.20 -4.10
N GLN A 63 5.86 -10.41 -4.05
CA GLN A 63 5.34 -11.09 -5.25
C GLN A 63 4.21 -10.30 -5.88
N THR A 64 3.33 -9.75 -5.04
CA THR A 64 2.21 -8.92 -5.51
C THR A 64 2.72 -7.64 -6.18
N ILE A 65 3.69 -6.96 -5.58
CA ILE A 65 4.27 -5.74 -6.15
C ILE A 65 4.94 -6.05 -7.48
N ASN A 66 5.69 -7.15 -7.55
CA ASN A 66 6.35 -7.56 -8.79
C ASN A 66 5.32 -7.79 -9.92
N GLU A 67 4.19 -8.41 -9.60
CA GLU A 67 3.11 -8.61 -10.57
C GLU A 67 2.51 -7.28 -11.04
N ILE A 68 2.30 -6.35 -10.12
CA ILE A 68 1.80 -5.01 -10.45
C ILE A 68 2.74 -4.33 -11.44
N ILE A 69 4.03 -4.39 -11.17
CA ILE A 69 5.06 -3.80 -12.04
C ILE A 69 5.05 -4.47 -13.41
N ASN A 70 5.07 -5.81 -13.44
CA ASN A 70 5.13 -6.57 -14.68
C ASN A 70 3.91 -6.37 -15.57
N ARG A 71 2.76 -6.09 -14.97
CA ARG A 71 1.52 -5.83 -15.71
C ARG A 71 1.35 -4.36 -16.11
N GLY A 72 2.31 -3.51 -15.76
CA GLY A 72 2.26 -2.08 -16.10
C GLY A 72 1.20 -1.30 -15.36
N LEU A 73 0.90 -1.69 -14.11
CA LEU A 73 -0.21 -1.12 -13.33
C LEU A 73 0.24 -0.04 -12.36
N MET A 74 1.49 0.42 -12.41
CA MET A 74 2.02 1.40 -11.45
C MET A 74 1.64 2.84 -11.74
N ASN A 75 0.98 3.12 -12.86
CA ASN A 75 0.64 4.49 -13.24
C ASN A 75 -0.34 5.12 -12.23
N ASN A 76 0.07 6.25 -11.65
CA ASN A 76 -0.71 6.96 -10.62
C ASN A 76 -1.00 6.14 -9.36
N VAL A 77 -0.08 5.25 -9.02
CA VAL A 77 -0.16 4.42 -7.83
C VAL A 77 1.11 4.61 -7.01
N ALA A 78 0.95 4.77 -5.71
CA ALA A 78 2.08 4.77 -4.77
C ALA A 78 1.92 3.58 -3.84
N ILE A 79 3.01 2.88 -3.58
CA ILE A 79 2.99 1.72 -2.68
C ILE A 79 3.71 2.08 -1.39
N GLU A 80 3.05 1.84 -0.26
CA GLU A 80 3.66 1.93 1.07
C GLU A 80 3.60 0.55 1.68
N ILE A 81 4.72 0.09 2.20
CA ILE A 81 4.82 -1.23 2.82
C ILE A 81 4.48 -1.13 4.30
N ILE A 82 3.64 -2.04 4.77
CA ILE A 82 3.37 -2.23 6.20
C ILE A 82 3.82 -3.64 6.55
N THR A 83 4.77 -3.78 7.47
CA THR A 83 5.34 -5.09 7.77
C THR A 83 5.69 -5.23 9.25
N GLY A 84 5.54 -6.46 9.76
CA GLY A 84 6.00 -6.82 11.09
C GLY A 84 7.49 -7.16 11.15
N ASN A 85 8.15 -7.25 10.00
CA ASN A 85 9.56 -7.60 9.92
C ASN A 85 10.32 -6.63 9.02
N GLY A 86 10.77 -5.52 9.63
CA GLY A 86 11.49 -4.48 8.90
C GLY A 86 12.80 -4.95 8.28
N THR A 87 13.49 -5.90 8.91
CA THR A 87 14.74 -6.45 8.39
C THR A 87 14.53 -7.11 7.04
N LYS A 88 13.47 -7.91 6.93
CA LYS A 88 13.15 -8.61 5.70
C LYS A 88 12.75 -7.66 4.58
N ALA A 89 12.06 -6.57 4.93
CA ALA A 89 11.71 -5.53 3.97
C ALA A 89 12.97 -4.88 3.39
N PHE A 90 13.92 -4.55 4.25
CA PHE A 90 15.17 -3.92 3.83
C PHE A 90 16.03 -4.82 2.94
N GLN A 91 15.98 -6.13 3.12
CA GLN A 91 16.74 -7.05 2.28
C GLN A 91 16.34 -7.03 0.81
N THR A 92 15.07 -6.70 0.52
CA THR A 92 14.56 -6.66 -0.84
C THR A 92 14.50 -5.24 -1.41
N MET A 93 14.84 -4.24 -0.60
CA MET A 93 14.74 -2.82 -0.96
C MET A 93 15.55 -2.46 -2.20
N ASP A 94 16.74 -3.06 -2.37
CA ASP A 94 17.63 -2.75 -3.50
C ASP A 94 17.01 -3.11 -4.85
N GLU A 95 16.16 -4.13 -4.88
CA GLU A 95 15.54 -4.59 -6.13
C GLU A 95 14.30 -3.78 -6.52
N MET A 96 13.49 -3.42 -5.52
CA MET A 96 12.19 -2.80 -5.75
C MET A 96 12.00 -1.46 -5.05
N GLY A 97 13.04 -0.97 -4.36
CA GLY A 97 12.93 0.23 -3.53
C GLY A 97 12.44 1.47 -4.27
N SER A 98 12.77 1.58 -5.57
CA SER A 98 12.36 2.74 -6.37
C SER A 98 10.84 2.81 -6.58
N TYR A 99 10.11 1.71 -6.38
CA TYR A 99 8.67 1.66 -6.52
C TYR A 99 7.93 1.87 -5.19
N ILE A 100 8.67 1.93 -4.08
CA ILE A 100 8.09 2.01 -2.74
C ILE A 100 8.24 3.44 -2.21
N PHE A 101 7.14 4.03 -1.80
CA PHE A 101 7.15 5.38 -1.25
C PHE A 101 7.66 5.41 0.19
N ASP A 102 7.19 4.48 1.02
CA ASP A 102 7.55 4.45 2.44
C ASP A 102 7.40 3.04 3.02
N TYR A 103 8.05 2.82 4.17
CA TYR A 103 8.01 1.56 4.91
C TYR A 103 7.53 1.86 6.32
N ILE A 104 6.50 1.14 6.76
CA ILE A 104 5.91 1.29 8.10
C ILE A 104 5.99 -0.05 8.81
N VAL A 105 6.59 -0.06 9.99
CA VAL A 105 6.76 -1.28 10.78
C VAL A 105 5.60 -1.43 11.76
N LYS A 106 5.04 -2.64 11.83
CA LYS A 106 4.00 -2.97 12.83
C LYS A 106 4.61 -3.06 14.22
N PRO A 107 3.89 -2.69 15.28
CA PRO A 107 2.52 -2.18 15.29
C PRO A 107 2.43 -0.78 14.69
N VAL A 108 1.37 -0.54 13.92
CA VAL A 108 1.23 0.71 13.16
C VAL A 108 0.97 1.87 14.11
N ASP A 109 1.83 2.88 14.05
CA ASP A 109 1.57 4.16 14.70
C ASP A 109 0.69 4.96 13.74
N MET A 110 -0.54 5.24 14.18
CA MET A 110 -1.54 5.88 13.32
C MET A 110 -1.15 7.26 12.87
N ARG A 111 -0.45 8.03 13.71
CA ARG A 111 0.03 9.37 13.33
C ARG A 111 1.08 9.28 12.24
N LYS A 112 1.99 8.31 12.35
CA LYS A 112 3.04 8.10 11.35
C LYS A 112 2.42 7.65 10.03
N LEU A 113 1.42 6.78 10.07
CA LEU A 113 0.73 6.33 8.87
C LEU A 113 0.05 7.49 8.16
N LEU A 114 -0.75 8.28 8.87
CA LEU A 114 -1.45 9.42 8.29
C LEU A 114 -0.47 10.46 7.74
N SER A 115 0.64 10.70 8.46
CA SER A 115 1.68 11.62 8.00
C SER A 115 2.34 11.11 6.71
N SER A 116 2.60 9.82 6.62
CA SER A 116 3.19 9.22 5.43
C SER A 116 2.27 9.35 4.22
N ILE A 117 0.96 9.08 4.41
CA ILE A 117 -0.03 9.22 3.34
C ILE A 117 -0.12 10.68 2.89
N GLU A 118 -0.09 11.62 3.83
CA GLU A 118 -0.11 13.05 3.52
C GLU A 118 1.09 13.46 2.67
N ARG A 119 2.28 13.00 3.01
CA ARG A 119 3.49 13.26 2.22
C ARG A 119 3.37 12.64 0.82
N CYS A 120 2.78 11.47 0.74
CA CYS A 120 2.53 10.80 -0.53
C CYS A 120 1.60 11.63 -1.41
N ASN A 121 0.53 12.15 -0.84
CA ASN A 121 -0.40 13.03 -1.55
C ASN A 121 0.29 14.28 -2.09
N GLN A 122 1.13 14.91 -1.27
CA GLN A 122 1.89 16.09 -1.69
C GLN A 122 2.83 15.77 -2.84
N HIS A 123 3.50 14.63 -2.77
CA HIS A 123 4.41 14.17 -3.82
C HIS A 123 3.66 13.99 -5.15
N PHE A 124 2.51 13.34 -5.12
CA PHE A 124 1.70 13.14 -6.32
C PHE A 124 1.15 14.44 -6.89
N ASN A 125 0.70 15.35 -6.04
CA ASN A 125 0.21 16.65 -6.48
C ASN A 125 1.31 17.44 -7.19
N THR A 126 2.54 17.40 -6.66
CA THR A 126 3.68 18.07 -7.27
C THR A 126 4.00 17.47 -8.64
N LYS A 127 3.95 16.15 -8.78
CA LYS A 127 4.24 15.48 -10.06
C LYS A 127 3.16 15.72 -11.11
N ASN A 128 1.92 15.92 -10.68
CA ASN A 128 0.78 16.05 -11.58
C ASN A 128 0.45 17.48 -11.93
N THR A 129 1.21 18.44 -11.39
CA THR A 129 1.12 19.84 -11.76
C THR A 129 2.27 20.22 -12.69
#